data_8796b77eceec7768469b930f8ed7480b
#
_entry.id   8796b77eceec7768469b930f8ed7480b
#
_cell.length_a   1.000
_cell.length_b   1.000
_cell.length_c   1.000
_cell.angle_alpha   90.00
_cell.angle_beta   90.00
_cell.angle_gamma   90.00
#
_symmetry.space_group_name_H-M   'P 1'
#
loop_
_entity.id
_entity.type
_entity.pdbx_description
1 polymer ?
#
loop_
_entity_poly.entity_id
_entity_poly.type
_entity_poly.pdbx_seq_one_letter_code
_entity_poly.pdbx_strand_id
1 'polypeptide(L)'
;MQKPILFCLLVGLFVPLSHARLLMFDDFEGKLKKKYWIGQAETWKAKNGVLEIEQPKNDGNCPCDFGYGTVKAESFGLQFDFTLLQDEFASGSSMDLLFRANEFKFYQLIVTPADGVGRRNHARWYIRDGENRATWKEYRELRKEFPIEVLSKEWYTLSLQGKGGDFTLYIKKKADLLSIKVMEWKDPKNKHPEGVIGFHTNNLHHYKIDNMRLFDSPNEVNLAVDARTKQTTFWAELKRGN
;
A
#
# COMPACT_ATOMS: atom_id res chain seq x y z
N MET A 1 -25.10 47.32 46.62
CA MET A 1 -25.42 46.17 45.76
C MET A 1 -24.24 45.93 44.81
N GLN A 2 -23.35 44.99 45.14
CA GLN A 2 -22.22 44.62 44.30
C GLN A 2 -22.64 43.47 43.37
N LYS A 3 -22.44 43.64 42.06
CA LYS A 3 -22.71 42.59 41.04
C LYS A 3 -21.49 41.68 40.96
N PRO A 4 -21.64 40.35 41.01
CA PRO A 4 -20.51 39.43 40.80
C PRO A 4 -20.17 39.39 39.29
N ILE A 5 -18.90 39.63 38.95
CA ILE A 5 -18.32 39.42 37.66
C ILE A 5 -18.02 37.92 37.52
N LEU A 6 -18.79 37.26 36.65
CA LEU A 6 -18.59 35.85 36.30
C LEU A 6 -17.43 35.75 35.31
N PHE A 7 -16.27 35.32 35.81
CA PHE A 7 -15.09 35.08 34.98
C PHE A 7 -15.20 33.67 34.37
N CYS A 8 -15.71 33.60 33.14
CA CYS A 8 -15.70 32.37 32.36
C CYS A 8 -14.26 32.05 31.95
N LEU A 9 -13.61 31.12 32.65
CA LEU A 9 -12.35 30.54 32.26
C LEU A 9 -12.57 29.59 31.05
N LEU A 10 -12.30 30.10 29.85
CA LEU A 10 -12.23 29.29 28.62
C LEU A 10 -10.94 28.48 28.70
N VAL A 11 -10.99 27.28 29.30
CA VAL A 11 -9.94 26.28 29.21
C VAL A 11 -10.01 25.72 27.79
N GLY A 12 -9.25 26.33 26.89
CA GLY A 12 -9.05 25.79 25.56
C GLY A 12 -8.33 24.43 25.69
N LEU A 13 -9.07 23.36 25.52
CA LEU A 13 -8.50 22.04 25.33
C LEU A 13 -7.67 22.04 24.04
N PHE A 14 -6.38 22.37 24.16
CA PHE A 14 -5.40 22.06 23.14
C PHE A 14 -5.27 20.53 23.08
N VAL A 15 -6.12 19.88 22.28
CA VAL A 15 -5.87 18.52 21.85
C VAL A 15 -4.70 18.62 20.86
N PRO A 16 -3.52 18.10 21.18
CA PRO A 16 -2.44 18.05 20.21
C PRO A 16 -2.94 17.21 19.03
N LEU A 17 -3.19 17.86 17.90
CA LEU A 17 -3.38 17.16 16.64
C LEU A 17 -2.05 16.49 16.31
N SER A 18 -1.88 15.25 16.73
CA SER A 18 -0.73 14.45 16.32
C SER A 18 -0.86 14.23 14.82
N HIS A 19 -0.16 15.04 14.05
CA HIS A 19 -0.05 14.83 12.62
C HIS A 19 0.87 13.62 12.42
N ALA A 20 0.39 12.62 11.70
CA ALA A 20 1.24 11.51 11.32
C ALA A 20 2.37 12.02 10.43
N ARG A 21 3.56 11.49 10.71
CA ARG A 21 4.75 11.83 9.96
C ARG A 21 4.84 10.99 8.70
N LEU A 22 5.07 11.64 7.56
CA LEU A 22 5.43 10.97 6.33
C LEU A 22 6.84 10.38 6.47
N LEU A 23 6.95 9.07 6.49
CA LEU A 23 8.21 8.34 6.62
C LEU A 23 8.92 8.18 5.28
N MET A 24 8.13 7.93 4.21
CA MET A 24 8.65 7.73 2.85
C MET A 24 7.66 8.28 1.82
N PHE A 25 8.20 8.95 0.82
CA PHE A 25 7.49 9.28 -0.42
C PHE A 25 8.39 9.00 -1.61
N ASP A 26 7.89 8.18 -2.52
CA ASP A 26 8.54 7.93 -3.79
C ASP A 26 7.53 8.02 -4.94
N ASP A 27 7.79 8.94 -5.85
CA ASP A 27 7.08 9.19 -7.09
C ASP A 27 7.78 8.53 -8.28
N PHE A 28 8.88 7.82 -8.00
CA PHE A 28 9.73 7.12 -8.95
C PHE A 28 10.23 7.97 -10.12
N GLU A 29 10.24 9.29 -9.94
CA GLU A 29 10.85 10.20 -10.91
C GLU A 29 12.37 10.01 -10.95
N GLY A 30 12.87 9.62 -12.13
CA GLY A 30 14.27 9.36 -12.35
C GLY A 30 14.71 7.95 -11.94
N LYS A 31 15.76 7.83 -11.10
CA LYS A 31 16.31 6.55 -10.64
C LYS A 31 15.74 6.17 -9.29
N LEU A 32 15.67 4.86 -9.02
CA LEU A 32 15.34 4.37 -7.67
C LEU A 32 16.20 5.05 -6.59
N LYS A 33 15.53 5.62 -5.61
CA LYS A 33 16.19 6.34 -4.51
C LYS A 33 16.80 5.33 -3.54
N LYS A 34 18.11 5.13 -3.60
CA LYS A 34 18.85 4.17 -2.72
C LYS A 34 18.59 4.36 -1.23
N LYS A 35 18.20 5.56 -0.79
CA LYS A 35 17.82 5.81 0.60
C LYS A 35 16.52 5.12 1.01
N TYR A 36 15.69 4.72 0.04
CA TYR A 36 14.41 4.06 0.29
C TYR A 36 14.43 2.57 -0.09
N TRP A 37 15.28 2.15 -1.03
CA TRP A 37 15.23 0.84 -1.63
C TRP A 37 16.58 0.12 -1.60
N ILE A 38 16.58 -1.13 -1.13
CA ILE A 38 17.70 -2.05 -1.14
C ILE A 38 17.26 -3.39 -1.75
N GLY A 39 18.24 -4.19 -2.19
CA GLY A 39 17.96 -5.51 -2.76
C GLY A 39 17.23 -5.39 -4.10
N GLN A 40 17.78 -4.59 -5.01
CA GLN A 40 17.24 -4.47 -6.35
C GLN A 40 17.28 -5.81 -7.05
N ALA A 41 16.11 -6.30 -7.36
CA ALA A 41 15.97 -7.25 -8.42
C ALA A 41 16.37 -6.57 -9.75
N GLU A 42 17.07 -7.26 -10.62
CA GLU A 42 17.34 -6.81 -12.00
C GLU A 42 16.05 -6.48 -12.76
N THR A 43 14.93 -6.95 -12.23
CA THR A 43 13.57 -6.81 -12.72
C THR A 43 12.91 -5.46 -12.40
N TRP A 44 13.55 -4.61 -11.56
CA TRP A 44 12.97 -3.33 -11.13
C TRP A 44 13.51 -2.17 -11.94
N LYS A 45 12.64 -1.41 -12.59
CA LYS A 45 13.00 -0.26 -13.43
C LYS A 45 12.19 0.96 -13.03
N ALA A 46 12.83 1.98 -12.43
CA ALA A 46 12.21 3.29 -12.26
C ALA A 46 12.39 4.07 -13.57
N LYS A 47 11.28 4.36 -14.24
CA LYS A 47 11.26 5.08 -15.53
C LYS A 47 9.93 5.81 -15.72
N ASN A 48 10.01 7.07 -16.19
CA ASN A 48 8.84 7.90 -16.51
C ASN A 48 7.87 8.05 -15.32
N GLY A 49 8.39 8.26 -14.11
CA GLY A 49 7.57 8.47 -12.91
C GLY A 49 6.89 7.21 -12.38
N VAL A 50 7.33 6.03 -12.76
CA VAL A 50 6.78 4.76 -12.25
C VAL A 50 7.88 3.76 -11.94
N LEU A 51 7.66 2.93 -10.95
CA LEU A 51 8.42 1.71 -10.73
C LEU A 51 7.75 0.59 -11.51
N GLU A 52 8.40 0.10 -12.54
CA GLU A 52 7.98 -1.08 -13.29
C GLU A 52 8.71 -2.32 -12.76
N ILE A 53 7.93 -3.32 -12.40
CA ILE A 53 8.39 -4.60 -11.87
C ILE A 53 7.93 -5.68 -12.85
N GLU A 54 8.90 -6.28 -13.54
CA GLU A 54 8.66 -7.28 -14.57
C GLU A 54 9.52 -8.50 -14.33
N GLN A 55 8.90 -9.65 -14.16
CA GLN A 55 9.60 -10.93 -14.15
C GLN A 55 9.65 -11.45 -15.57
N PRO A 56 10.83 -11.59 -16.18
CA PRO A 56 10.95 -12.18 -17.51
C PRO A 56 10.46 -13.63 -17.52
N LYS A 57 10.08 -14.11 -18.69
CA LYS A 57 9.61 -15.49 -18.89
C LYS A 57 10.57 -16.48 -18.25
N ASN A 58 9.99 -17.38 -17.50
CA ASN A 58 10.69 -18.37 -16.72
C ASN A 58 11.16 -19.52 -17.64
N ASP A 59 12.44 -19.83 -17.57
CA ASP A 59 13.08 -21.02 -18.16
C ASP A 59 13.01 -22.28 -17.25
N GLY A 60 12.10 -22.26 -16.26
CA GLY A 60 11.92 -23.34 -15.29
C GLY A 60 12.54 -23.08 -13.91
N ASN A 61 13.44 -22.13 -13.79
CA ASN A 61 13.95 -21.64 -12.51
C ASN A 61 13.18 -20.36 -12.14
N CYS A 62 12.45 -20.36 -11.06
CA CYS A 62 11.82 -19.14 -10.56
C CYS A 62 12.80 -18.36 -9.67
N PRO A 63 13.54 -17.37 -10.16
CA PRO A 63 14.19 -16.43 -9.28
C PRO A 63 13.07 -15.60 -8.66
N CYS A 64 12.69 -15.94 -7.44
CA CYS A 64 11.78 -15.11 -6.66
C CYS A 64 12.60 -13.92 -6.17
N ASP A 65 12.49 -12.79 -6.87
CA ASP A 65 13.19 -11.57 -6.51
C ASP A 65 12.41 -10.76 -5.47
N PHE A 66 13.11 -10.37 -4.42
CA PHE A 66 12.58 -9.51 -3.37
C PHE A 66 13.29 -8.16 -3.41
N GLY A 67 12.51 -7.10 -3.50
CA GLY A 67 13.01 -5.76 -3.27
C GLY A 67 12.40 -5.19 -2.00
N TYR A 68 13.22 -4.60 -1.17
CA TYR A 68 12.79 -4.08 0.13
C TYR A 68 13.04 -2.59 0.25
N GLY A 69 12.12 -1.91 0.93
CA GLY A 69 12.37 -0.58 1.45
C GLY A 69 13.37 -0.58 2.60
N THR A 70 13.88 0.58 2.94
CA THR A 70 14.79 0.77 4.09
C THR A 70 14.07 1.27 5.32
N VAL A 71 12.83 1.77 5.17
CA VAL A 71 12.07 2.40 6.23
C VAL A 71 11.26 1.35 6.98
N LYS A 72 11.59 1.14 8.25
CA LYS A 72 10.83 0.26 9.14
C LYS A 72 9.64 0.98 9.74
N ALA A 73 8.52 0.26 9.88
CA ALA A 73 7.34 0.72 10.56
C ALA A 73 6.68 -0.41 11.36
N GLU A 74 6.32 -0.10 12.61
CA GLU A 74 5.49 -0.94 13.48
C GLU A 74 4.01 -0.62 13.25
N SER A 75 3.66 0.65 13.37
CA SER A 75 2.35 1.19 13.03
C SER A 75 2.46 2.00 11.77
N PHE A 76 1.57 1.79 10.79
CA PHE A 76 1.74 2.44 9.50
C PHE A 76 0.42 2.66 8.74
N GLY A 77 0.44 3.70 7.90
CA GLY A 77 -0.45 3.86 6.76
C GLY A 77 0.36 3.80 5.48
N LEU A 78 0.08 2.85 4.62
CA LEU A 78 0.71 2.71 3.30
C LEU A 78 -0.31 3.05 2.23
N GLN A 79 0.06 3.88 1.27
CA GLN A 79 -0.75 4.16 0.08
C GLN A 79 0.14 4.22 -1.15
N PHE A 80 -0.34 3.66 -2.25
CA PHE A 80 0.30 3.78 -3.55
C PHE A 80 -0.68 3.53 -4.69
N ASP A 81 -0.35 4.04 -5.86
CA ASP A 81 -1.05 3.73 -7.09
C ASP A 81 -0.40 2.51 -7.75
N PHE A 82 -1.20 1.66 -8.37
CA PHE A 82 -0.70 0.50 -9.10
C PHE A 82 -1.53 0.21 -10.35
N THR A 83 -0.91 -0.46 -11.31
CA THR A 83 -1.58 -1.09 -12.45
C THR A 83 -0.96 -2.46 -12.71
N LEU A 84 -1.80 -3.43 -13.02
CA LEU A 84 -1.38 -4.77 -13.42
C LEU A 84 -1.25 -4.82 -14.93
N LEU A 85 -0.16 -5.39 -15.41
CA LEU A 85 0.08 -5.53 -16.85
C LEU A 85 -0.03 -7.01 -17.20
N GLN A 86 -1.00 -7.35 -18.03
CA GLN A 86 -1.13 -8.70 -18.55
C GLN A 86 -0.40 -8.80 -19.88
N ASP A 87 0.54 -9.74 -19.95
CA ASP A 87 1.00 -10.26 -21.23
C ASP A 87 0.08 -11.41 -21.66
N GLU A 88 -0.12 -11.59 -22.97
CA GLU A 88 -0.97 -12.61 -23.57
C GLU A 88 -0.65 -14.04 -23.11
N PHE A 89 0.50 -14.25 -22.48
CA PHE A 89 1.01 -15.54 -22.03
C PHE A 89 1.05 -15.70 -20.50
N ALA A 90 0.66 -14.68 -19.74
CA ALA A 90 0.78 -14.71 -18.30
C ALA A 90 -0.43 -15.37 -17.65
N SER A 91 -0.25 -16.55 -17.12
CA SER A 91 -1.28 -17.28 -16.36
C SER A 91 -1.66 -16.61 -15.03
N GLY A 92 -1.21 -15.40 -14.76
CA GLY A 92 -1.56 -14.69 -13.54
C GLY A 92 -0.75 -13.45 -13.27
N SER A 93 -1.04 -12.34 -13.98
CA SER A 93 -0.55 -11.04 -13.52
C SER A 93 -1.14 -10.76 -12.15
N SER A 94 -0.33 -10.86 -11.11
CA SER A 94 -0.66 -10.41 -9.77
C SER A 94 0.43 -9.47 -9.28
N MET A 95 0.08 -8.66 -8.31
CA MET A 95 1.03 -7.83 -7.57
C MET A 95 1.20 -8.41 -6.18
N ASP A 96 2.44 -8.55 -5.75
CA ASP A 96 2.78 -9.06 -4.43
C ASP A 96 3.42 -7.96 -3.58
N LEU A 97 2.65 -7.44 -2.64
CA LEU A 97 3.11 -6.48 -1.64
C LEU A 97 3.59 -7.22 -0.40
N LEU A 98 4.80 -6.90 0.04
CA LEU A 98 5.37 -7.35 1.31
C LEU A 98 5.29 -6.21 2.33
N PHE A 99 4.94 -6.54 3.56
CA PHE A 99 4.95 -5.54 4.64
C PHE A 99 5.38 -6.16 5.95
N ARG A 100 5.98 -5.33 6.81
CA ARG A 100 6.71 -5.76 8.00
C ARG A 100 7.72 -6.85 7.69
N ALA A 101 8.40 -6.68 6.55
CA ALA A 101 9.39 -7.63 6.09
C ALA A 101 10.69 -7.47 6.88
N ASN A 102 11.24 -8.60 7.30
CA ASN A 102 12.55 -8.75 7.89
C ASN A 102 13.16 -10.04 7.33
N GLU A 103 14.04 -9.90 6.34
CA GLU A 103 14.55 -11.02 5.55
C GLU A 103 13.41 -11.84 4.94
N PHE A 104 13.34 -13.14 5.23
CA PHE A 104 12.32 -14.07 4.73
C PHE A 104 11.08 -14.18 5.67
N LYS A 105 10.90 -13.25 6.61
CA LYS A 105 9.77 -13.20 7.53
C LYS A 105 8.94 -11.97 7.22
N PHE A 106 7.70 -12.16 6.77
CA PHE A 106 6.85 -11.04 6.37
C PHE A 106 5.37 -11.45 6.22
N TYR A 107 4.51 -10.45 6.19
CA TYR A 107 3.17 -10.57 5.65
C TYR A 107 3.21 -10.28 4.16
N GLN A 108 2.47 -11.05 3.37
CA GLN A 108 2.33 -10.85 1.93
C GLN A 108 0.86 -10.66 1.56
N LEU A 109 0.58 -9.61 0.82
CA LEU A 109 -0.70 -9.36 0.18
C LEU A 109 -0.54 -9.57 -1.33
N ILE A 110 -1.32 -10.48 -1.89
CA ILE A 110 -1.37 -10.73 -3.33
C ILE A 110 -2.66 -10.15 -3.89
N VAL A 111 -2.53 -9.27 -4.87
CA VAL A 111 -3.64 -8.66 -5.62
C VAL A 111 -3.75 -9.37 -6.96
N THR A 112 -4.90 -9.99 -7.24
CA THR A 112 -5.16 -10.72 -8.48
C THR A 112 -6.30 -10.04 -9.23
N PRO A 113 -6.16 -9.72 -10.54
CA PRO A 113 -7.17 -9.01 -11.32
C PRO A 113 -8.37 -9.89 -11.71
N ALA A 114 -9.46 -9.25 -12.14
CA ALA A 114 -10.68 -9.90 -12.60
C ALA A 114 -10.52 -10.53 -13.99
N ASP A 115 -9.74 -9.91 -14.87
CA ASP A 115 -9.48 -10.31 -16.24
C ASP A 115 -8.28 -11.26 -16.40
N GLY A 116 -7.63 -11.63 -15.28
CA GLY A 116 -6.57 -12.63 -15.24
C GLY A 116 -7.05 -14.05 -15.48
N VAL A 117 -6.10 -14.96 -15.72
CA VAL A 117 -6.41 -16.40 -15.81
C VAL A 117 -7.07 -16.87 -14.52
N GLY A 118 -8.27 -17.43 -14.66
CA GLY A 118 -9.11 -17.87 -13.54
C GLY A 118 -10.05 -16.80 -12.99
N ARG A 119 -10.08 -15.57 -13.55
CA ARG A 119 -11.03 -14.48 -13.22
C ARG A 119 -11.30 -14.36 -11.73
N ARG A 120 -10.27 -14.01 -10.96
CA ARG A 120 -10.36 -14.16 -9.50
C ARG A 120 -10.71 -12.90 -8.75
N ASN A 121 -10.36 -11.72 -9.26
CA ASN A 121 -10.66 -10.40 -8.66
C ASN A 121 -10.56 -10.37 -7.13
N HIS A 122 -9.42 -10.79 -6.56
CA HIS A 122 -9.35 -10.95 -5.11
C HIS A 122 -7.99 -10.61 -4.50
N ALA A 123 -8.01 -10.28 -3.22
CA ALA A 123 -6.87 -10.19 -2.33
C ALA A 123 -6.63 -11.51 -1.60
N ARG A 124 -5.37 -11.94 -1.50
CA ARG A 124 -4.93 -13.10 -0.71
C ARG A 124 -3.86 -12.69 0.28
N TRP A 125 -3.90 -13.29 1.46
CA TRP A 125 -2.95 -13.01 2.52
C TRP A 125 -2.14 -14.24 2.87
N TYR A 126 -0.84 -14.00 3.10
CA TYR A 126 0.09 -15.02 3.57
C TYR A 126 0.87 -14.49 4.75
N ILE A 127 1.20 -15.38 5.69
CA ILE A 127 2.33 -15.19 6.60
C ILE A 127 3.45 -16.07 6.10
N ARG A 128 4.61 -15.48 5.93
CA ARG A 128 5.84 -16.20 5.61
C ARG A 128 6.79 -16.13 6.79
N ASP A 129 7.36 -17.28 7.14
CA ASP A 129 8.21 -17.46 8.32
C ASP A 129 9.45 -18.27 7.95
N GLY A 130 10.26 -17.72 7.05
CA GLY A 130 11.48 -18.31 6.56
C GLY A 130 11.46 -18.65 5.06
N GLU A 131 12.60 -19.09 4.54
CA GLU A 131 12.79 -19.40 3.11
C GLU A 131 11.99 -20.62 2.64
N ASN A 132 11.79 -21.59 3.54
CA ASN A 132 11.13 -22.83 3.19
C ASN A 132 9.63 -22.61 2.90
N ARG A 133 9.20 -22.96 1.70
CA ARG A 133 7.79 -22.87 1.28
C ARG A 133 6.84 -23.66 2.20
N ALA A 134 7.31 -24.72 2.86
CA ALA A 134 6.50 -25.47 3.84
C ALA A 134 6.11 -24.63 5.06
N THR A 135 6.83 -23.56 5.35
CA THR A 135 6.50 -22.63 6.46
C THR A 135 5.53 -21.53 6.05
N TRP A 136 5.19 -21.42 4.77
CA TRP A 136 4.30 -20.41 4.27
C TRP A 136 2.85 -20.80 4.53
N LYS A 137 2.14 -19.94 5.23
CA LYS A 137 0.75 -20.17 5.56
C LYS A 137 -0.14 -19.18 4.82
N GLU A 138 -0.95 -19.68 3.91
CA GLU A 138 -2.06 -18.90 3.35
C GLU A 138 -3.21 -18.88 4.35
N TYR A 139 -3.71 -17.70 4.65
CA TYR A 139 -4.97 -17.53 5.35
C TYR A 139 -6.11 -17.56 4.32
N ARG A 140 -6.56 -18.77 3.95
CA ARG A 140 -7.62 -18.96 2.95
C ARG A 140 -8.93 -18.32 3.35
N GLU A 141 -9.21 -18.27 4.64
CA GLU A 141 -10.35 -17.57 5.22
C GLU A 141 -10.31 -16.05 4.98
N LEU A 142 -9.13 -15.52 4.67
CA LEU A 142 -8.90 -14.10 4.40
C LEU A 142 -8.80 -13.78 2.90
N ARG A 143 -9.09 -14.75 2.05
CA ARG A 143 -9.26 -14.48 0.64
C ARG A 143 -10.55 -13.70 0.44
N LYS A 144 -10.44 -12.46 -0.04
CA LYS A 144 -11.58 -11.57 -0.25
C LYS A 144 -11.63 -11.08 -1.70
N GLU A 145 -12.80 -11.16 -2.29
CA GLU A 145 -13.09 -10.53 -3.57
C GLU A 145 -13.06 -9.00 -3.41
N PHE A 146 -12.51 -8.31 -4.39
CA PHE A 146 -12.55 -6.85 -4.40
C PHE A 146 -13.99 -6.36 -4.65
N PRO A 147 -14.42 -5.28 -3.96
CA PRO A 147 -15.76 -4.71 -4.17
C PRO A 147 -15.91 -3.98 -5.51
N ILE A 148 -14.82 -3.86 -6.26
CA ILE A 148 -14.77 -3.31 -7.63
C ILE A 148 -14.00 -4.29 -8.52
N GLU A 149 -14.26 -4.28 -9.81
CA GLU A 149 -13.43 -5.04 -10.75
C GLU A 149 -12.04 -4.39 -10.87
N VAL A 150 -11.01 -5.16 -10.54
CA VAL A 150 -9.62 -4.79 -10.77
C VAL A 150 -9.21 -5.37 -12.11
N LEU A 151 -9.14 -4.50 -13.12
CA LEU A 151 -8.79 -4.88 -14.49
C LEU A 151 -7.32 -4.57 -14.78
N SER A 152 -6.71 -5.37 -15.63
CA SER A 152 -5.36 -5.09 -16.14
C SER A 152 -5.35 -3.79 -16.94
N LYS A 153 -4.21 -3.08 -16.88
CA LYS A 153 -3.96 -1.80 -17.55
C LYS A 153 -4.79 -0.61 -17.04
N GLU A 154 -5.66 -0.82 -16.05
CA GLU A 154 -6.30 0.27 -15.32
C GLU A 154 -5.49 0.63 -14.06
N TRP A 155 -5.56 1.88 -13.64
CA TRP A 155 -4.87 2.37 -12.44
C TRP A 155 -5.79 2.39 -11.22
N TYR A 156 -5.28 1.87 -10.13
CA TYR A 156 -5.94 1.81 -8.83
C TYR A 156 -5.06 2.42 -7.75
N THR A 157 -5.67 2.89 -6.68
CA THR A 157 -4.97 3.23 -5.44
C THR A 157 -5.29 2.17 -4.39
N LEU A 158 -4.25 1.57 -3.83
CA LEU A 158 -4.34 0.66 -2.71
C LEU A 158 -3.90 1.38 -1.44
N SER A 159 -4.64 1.15 -0.35
CA SER A 159 -4.29 1.67 0.97
C SER A 159 -4.33 0.55 1.99
N LEU A 160 -3.24 0.39 2.73
CA LEU A 160 -3.09 -0.60 3.79
C LEU A 160 -2.75 0.09 5.11
N GLN A 161 -3.56 -0.17 6.12
CA GLN A 161 -3.35 0.30 7.48
C GLN A 161 -2.89 -0.86 8.35
N GLY A 162 -1.90 -0.63 9.22
CA GLY A 162 -1.42 -1.63 10.17
C GLY A 162 -1.14 -1.01 11.53
N LYS A 163 -1.69 -1.62 12.59
CA LYS A 163 -1.41 -1.25 14.00
C LYS A 163 -1.45 -2.49 14.87
N GLY A 164 -0.33 -2.79 15.55
CA GLY A 164 -0.22 -4.09 16.23
C GLY A 164 -0.50 -5.23 15.24
N GLY A 165 -1.31 -6.18 15.61
CA GLY A 165 -1.76 -7.27 14.71
C GLY A 165 -2.98 -6.93 13.85
N ASP A 166 -3.53 -5.71 13.91
CA ASP A 166 -4.75 -5.33 13.19
C ASP A 166 -4.37 -4.67 11.85
N PHE A 167 -5.02 -5.10 10.76
CA PHE A 167 -4.80 -4.60 9.42
C PHE A 167 -6.12 -4.29 8.72
N THR A 168 -6.15 -3.22 7.93
CA THR A 168 -7.31 -2.85 7.10
C THR A 168 -6.85 -2.49 5.70
N LEU A 169 -7.48 -3.11 4.71
CA LEU A 169 -7.21 -2.90 3.29
C LEU A 169 -8.32 -2.12 2.63
N TYR A 170 -7.95 -1.13 1.85
CA TYR A 170 -8.86 -0.33 1.02
C TYR A 170 -8.37 -0.32 -0.43
N ILE A 171 -9.31 -0.12 -1.35
CA ILE A 171 -9.04 0.06 -2.78
C ILE A 171 -9.96 1.11 -3.37
N LYS A 172 -9.50 1.76 -4.44
CA LYS A 172 -10.32 2.59 -5.34
C LYS A 172 -9.72 2.61 -6.74
N LYS A 173 -10.50 2.97 -7.77
CA LYS A 173 -9.91 3.42 -9.03
C LYS A 173 -9.13 4.72 -8.76
N LYS A 174 -8.01 4.93 -9.45
CA LYS A 174 -7.16 6.12 -9.23
C LYS A 174 -7.93 7.42 -9.41
N ALA A 175 -8.90 7.45 -10.32
CA ALA A 175 -9.75 8.62 -10.59
C ALA A 175 -10.82 8.87 -9.52
N ASP A 176 -11.16 7.87 -8.70
CA ASP A 176 -12.23 8.00 -7.71
C ASP A 176 -11.75 8.79 -6.48
N LEU A 177 -12.68 9.50 -5.85
CA LEU A 177 -12.40 10.27 -4.63
C LEU A 177 -12.36 9.39 -3.39
N LEU A 178 -13.24 8.37 -3.31
CA LEU A 178 -13.44 7.57 -2.10
C LEU A 178 -12.86 6.17 -2.24
N SER A 179 -12.13 5.74 -1.23
CA SER A 179 -11.66 4.36 -1.11
C SER A 179 -12.75 3.47 -0.49
N ILE A 180 -12.85 2.25 -0.98
CA ILE A 180 -13.77 1.24 -0.48
C ILE A 180 -13.00 0.25 0.37
N LYS A 181 -13.50 -0.07 1.56
CA LYS A 181 -12.90 -1.08 2.42
C LYS A 181 -13.08 -2.45 1.79
N VAL A 182 -11.97 -3.16 1.59
CA VAL A 182 -11.94 -4.54 1.08
C VAL A 182 -12.11 -5.53 2.22
N MET A 183 -11.29 -5.36 3.26
CA MET A 183 -11.31 -6.26 4.40
C MET A 183 -10.59 -5.68 5.62
N GLU A 184 -10.92 -6.26 6.77
CA GLU A 184 -10.14 -6.15 8.00
C GLU A 184 -9.59 -7.53 8.35
N TRP A 185 -8.40 -7.54 8.92
CA TRP A 185 -7.76 -8.77 9.34
C TRP A 185 -7.00 -8.54 10.65
N LYS A 186 -6.98 -9.59 11.49
CA LYS A 186 -6.26 -9.59 12.75
C LYS A 186 -5.33 -10.79 12.84
N ASP A 187 -4.04 -10.52 13.10
CA ASP A 187 -3.10 -11.51 13.60
C ASP A 187 -2.99 -11.38 15.12
N PRO A 188 -3.67 -12.23 15.90
CA PRO A 188 -3.67 -12.11 17.36
C PRO A 188 -2.29 -12.36 17.98
N LYS A 189 -1.37 -12.97 17.24
CA LYS A 189 0.01 -13.20 17.70
C LYS A 189 0.97 -12.06 17.30
N ASN A 190 0.51 -11.13 16.43
CA ASN A 190 1.35 -10.06 15.88
C ASN A 190 2.74 -10.58 15.49
N LYS A 191 2.76 -11.62 14.66
CA LYS A 191 3.94 -12.47 14.41
C LYS A 191 5.13 -11.70 13.86
N HIS A 192 4.85 -10.68 13.03
CA HIS A 192 5.84 -9.73 12.52
C HIS A 192 5.45 -8.33 13.01
N PRO A 193 5.94 -7.90 14.19
CA PRO A 193 5.48 -6.66 14.82
C PRO A 193 5.94 -5.41 14.10
N GLU A 194 7.11 -5.46 13.45
CA GLU A 194 7.70 -4.36 12.68
C GLU A 194 8.45 -4.89 11.45
N GLY A 195 8.81 -4.02 10.56
CA GLY A 195 9.64 -4.32 9.40
C GLY A 195 9.44 -3.32 8.27
N VAL A 196 10.02 -3.63 7.13
CA VAL A 196 9.99 -2.77 5.94
C VAL A 196 8.85 -3.16 4.99
N ILE A 197 8.56 -2.26 4.06
CA ILE A 197 7.68 -2.53 2.91
C ILE A 197 8.54 -3.02 1.76
N GLY A 198 8.01 -3.92 0.94
CA GLY A 198 8.69 -4.43 -0.24
C GLY A 198 7.74 -4.97 -1.29
N PHE A 199 8.30 -5.44 -2.36
CA PHE A 199 7.57 -6.14 -3.42
C PHE A 199 8.29 -7.43 -3.78
N HIS A 200 7.51 -8.39 -4.23
CA HIS A 200 8.00 -9.68 -4.64
C HIS A 200 7.57 -9.97 -6.07
N THR A 201 8.46 -10.55 -6.84
CA THR A 201 8.15 -11.06 -8.17
C THR A 201 8.16 -12.57 -8.15
N ASN A 202 7.18 -13.17 -8.79
CA ASN A 202 7.07 -14.60 -8.98
C ASN A 202 6.39 -14.86 -10.32
N ASN A 203 6.94 -15.77 -11.12
CA ASN A 203 6.31 -16.32 -12.32
C ASN A 203 5.41 -15.35 -13.12
N LEU A 204 6.02 -14.56 -14.00
CA LEU A 204 5.28 -13.71 -14.95
C LEU A 204 4.53 -12.53 -14.31
N HIS A 205 4.93 -12.10 -13.14
CA HIS A 205 4.39 -10.85 -12.58
C HIS A 205 4.89 -9.65 -13.40
N HIS A 206 3.96 -8.84 -13.86
CA HIS A 206 4.24 -7.57 -14.51
C HIS A 206 3.27 -6.52 -14.00
N TYR A 207 3.79 -5.53 -13.28
CA TYR A 207 2.98 -4.45 -12.71
C TYR A 207 3.79 -3.18 -12.54
N LYS A 208 3.09 -2.06 -12.37
CA LYS A 208 3.69 -0.76 -12.12
C LYS A 208 3.15 -0.18 -10.81
N ILE A 209 4.03 0.57 -10.14
CA ILE A 209 3.75 1.29 -8.89
C ILE A 209 4.08 2.76 -9.08
N ASP A 210 3.28 3.63 -8.47
CA ASP A 210 3.48 5.08 -8.48
C ASP A 210 3.01 5.70 -7.15
N ASN A 211 3.45 6.92 -6.86
CA ASN A 211 2.98 7.74 -5.74
C ASN A 211 2.99 7.04 -4.38
N MET A 212 4.02 6.26 -4.09
CA MET A 212 4.10 5.50 -2.86
C MET A 212 4.36 6.38 -1.65
N ARG A 213 3.52 6.22 -0.62
CA ARG A 213 3.58 6.96 0.65
C ARG A 213 3.49 6.00 1.82
N LEU A 214 4.38 6.16 2.77
CA LEU A 214 4.38 5.44 4.03
C LEU A 214 4.33 6.47 5.18
N PHE A 215 3.38 6.32 6.06
CA PHE A 215 3.17 7.15 7.26
C PHE A 215 3.39 6.32 8.51
N ASP A 216 3.77 6.96 9.62
CA ASP A 216 3.93 6.32 10.94
C ASP A 216 2.61 6.12 11.69
N SER A 217 1.48 6.46 11.08
CA SER A 217 0.14 6.26 11.63
C SER A 217 -0.81 5.67 10.59
N PRO A 218 -1.67 4.72 10.97
CA PRO A 218 -2.65 4.12 10.06
C PRO A 218 -3.73 5.11 9.58
N ASN A 219 -4.05 6.14 10.37
CA ASN A 219 -5.21 7.00 10.11
C ASN A 219 -4.99 8.01 8.97
N GLU A 220 -3.75 8.30 8.60
CA GLU A 220 -3.43 9.35 7.61
C GLU A 220 -3.68 8.95 6.16
N VAL A 221 -3.81 7.67 5.88
CA VAL A 221 -4.02 7.19 4.51
C VAL A 221 -5.31 7.74 3.90
N ASN A 222 -6.35 7.93 4.72
CA ASN A 222 -7.63 8.51 4.27
C ASN A 222 -7.63 10.04 4.27
N LEU A 223 -6.86 10.68 5.18
CA LEU A 223 -6.77 12.14 5.30
C LEU A 223 -5.94 12.78 4.18
N ALA A 224 -4.90 12.10 3.69
CA ALA A 224 -4.06 12.60 2.60
C ALA A 224 -4.84 12.77 1.27
N VAL A 225 -5.89 12.00 1.05
CA VAL A 225 -6.78 12.14 -0.10
C VAL A 225 -7.67 13.38 0.06
N ASP A 226 -8.22 13.60 1.26
CA ASP A 226 -9.07 14.74 1.57
C ASP A 226 -8.33 16.09 1.52
N ALA A 227 -7.08 16.15 1.97
CA ALA A 227 -6.32 17.40 2.01
C ALA A 227 -5.97 17.94 0.61
N ARG A 228 -5.63 17.08 -0.36
CA ARG A 228 -5.38 17.50 -1.74
C ARG A 228 -6.65 17.94 -2.44
N THR A 229 -7.75 17.24 -2.23
CA THR A 229 -9.06 17.60 -2.80
C THR A 229 -9.53 18.93 -2.25
N LYS A 230 -9.33 19.16 -0.95
CA LYS A 230 -9.65 20.46 -0.30
C LYS A 230 -8.77 21.61 -0.80
N GLN A 231 -7.47 21.38 -1.00
CA GLN A 231 -6.60 22.41 -1.56
C GLN A 231 -6.92 22.74 -3.01
N THR A 232 -7.18 21.75 -3.86
CA THR A 232 -7.52 21.98 -5.27
C THR A 232 -8.89 22.66 -5.43
N THR A 233 -9.90 22.30 -4.62
CA THR A 233 -11.20 22.96 -4.60
C THR A 233 -11.07 24.39 -4.08
N PHE A 234 -10.34 24.62 -3.01
CA PHE A 234 -10.10 25.95 -2.45
C PHE A 234 -9.38 26.88 -3.44
N TRP A 235 -8.34 26.40 -4.13
CA TRP A 235 -7.65 27.15 -5.19
C TRP A 235 -8.53 27.39 -6.43
N ALA A 236 -9.39 26.43 -6.77
CA ALA A 236 -10.33 26.59 -7.88
C ALA A 236 -11.46 27.60 -7.56
N GLU A 237 -11.89 27.68 -6.30
CA GLU A 237 -12.87 28.66 -5.82
C GLU A 237 -12.26 30.06 -5.73
N LEU A 238 -11.04 30.21 -5.23
CA LEU A 238 -10.30 31.47 -5.21
C LEU A 238 -10.09 32.05 -6.63
N LYS A 239 -9.85 31.19 -7.63
CA LYS A 239 -9.67 31.64 -9.03
C LYS A 239 -10.98 31.99 -9.74
N ARG A 240 -12.15 31.56 -9.23
CA ARG A 240 -13.46 31.91 -9.78
C ARG A 240 -14.10 33.16 -9.15
N GLY A 241 -13.55 33.61 -8.03
CA GLY A 241 -14.06 34.78 -7.30
C GLY A 241 -13.38 36.12 -7.64
N ASN A 242 -12.53 36.16 -8.73
CA ASN A 242 -11.94 37.40 -9.25
C ASN A 242 -12.42 37.61 -10.71
#